data_e0971e81e1faea0af290b26418208a13
#
_entry.id   e0971e81e1faea0af290b26418208a13
#
_cell.length_a   1.000
_cell.length_b   1.000
_cell.length_c   1.000
_cell.angle_alpha   90.00
_cell.angle_beta   90.00
_cell.angle_gamma   90.00
#
_symmetry.space_group_name_H-M   'P 1'
#
loop_
_entity.id
_entity.type
_entity.pdbx_description
1 polymer ?
#
loop_
_entity_poly.entity_id
_entity_poly.type
_entity_poly.pdbx_seq_one_letter_code
_entity_poly.pdbx_strand_id
1 'polypeptide(L)'
;SEFKEISASSRILRASWHQGDSIFNESAGKQCCAMALATIVYTLLKSPNNWKRLTLDEILSNGDDFYKSVCCIDPSLIPDSGYLLIRNFDVLKNDFLMYSEAFSIDYANEPTIFGSLMDKMNKTEISLTLQNGLIALFENYTAGILIAQSKSFAVFKVEEKFYFADSHSCGPKGASASANNGTSCVIECDSIAELNRICKRATSSANVQYTLDYIVII
;
A
#
# COMPACT_ATOMS: atom_id res chain seq x y z
N SER A 1 -17.28 1.69 -13.77
CA SER A 1 -16.25 1.14 -12.87
C SER A 1 -16.06 -0.34 -13.15
N GLU A 2 -14.82 -0.83 -13.15
CA GLU A 2 -14.50 -2.27 -13.26
C GLU A 2 -14.43 -2.94 -11.88
N PHE A 3 -14.69 -2.22 -10.81
CA PHE A 3 -14.78 -2.77 -9.46
C PHE A 3 -15.96 -3.74 -9.35
N LYS A 4 -15.70 -4.92 -8.83
CA LYS A 4 -16.70 -6.00 -8.62
C LYS A 4 -17.01 -6.14 -7.14
N GLU A 5 -18.28 -6.29 -6.80
CA GLU A 5 -18.69 -6.55 -5.42
C GLU A 5 -18.05 -7.82 -4.85
N ILE A 6 -17.55 -7.71 -3.62
CA ILE A 6 -17.05 -8.85 -2.83
C ILE A 6 -17.80 -8.96 -1.49
N SER A 7 -18.47 -7.89 -1.08
CA SER A 7 -19.43 -7.84 0.03
C SER A 7 -20.40 -6.68 -0.19
N ALA A 8 -21.39 -6.52 0.68
CA ALA A 8 -22.32 -5.39 0.65
C ALA A 8 -21.62 -4.02 0.84
N SER A 9 -20.41 -4.01 1.43
CA SER A 9 -19.66 -2.80 1.83
C SER A 9 -18.27 -2.72 1.19
N SER A 10 -17.93 -3.61 0.25
CA SER A 10 -16.64 -3.56 -0.43
C SER A 10 -16.67 -4.11 -1.84
N ARG A 11 -15.77 -3.57 -2.69
CA ARG A 11 -15.61 -3.91 -4.10
C ARG A 11 -14.14 -4.04 -4.43
N ILE A 12 -13.78 -4.91 -5.37
CA ILE A 12 -12.41 -5.21 -5.77
C ILE A 12 -12.18 -4.89 -7.25
N LEU A 13 -11.04 -4.28 -7.53
CA LEU A 13 -10.44 -4.19 -8.85
C LEU A 13 -9.15 -5.01 -8.85
N ARG A 14 -8.92 -5.81 -9.88
CA ARG A 14 -7.76 -6.69 -9.98
C ARG A 14 -6.89 -6.32 -11.17
N ALA A 15 -5.57 -6.38 -10.98
CA ALA A 15 -4.58 -6.25 -12.03
C ALA A 15 -4.47 -7.53 -12.89
N SER A 16 -3.64 -7.49 -13.91
CA SER A 16 -3.29 -8.67 -14.72
C SER A 16 -2.24 -9.56 -14.03
N TRP A 17 -1.39 -8.98 -13.21
CA TRP A 17 -0.25 -9.61 -12.49
C TRP A 17 -0.10 -9.09 -11.07
N HIS A 18 0.92 -9.55 -10.37
CA HIS A 18 1.33 -9.10 -9.04
C HIS A 18 2.83 -8.83 -9.00
N GLN A 19 3.32 -8.17 -7.96
CA GLN A 19 4.74 -7.78 -7.84
C GLN A 19 5.76 -8.93 -7.97
N GLY A 20 5.35 -10.17 -7.70
CA GLY A 20 6.21 -11.36 -7.79
C GLY A 20 6.24 -12.02 -9.17
N ASP A 21 5.51 -11.47 -10.16
CA ASP A 21 5.49 -12.05 -11.51
C ASP A 21 6.83 -11.89 -12.23
N SER A 22 7.15 -12.85 -13.08
CA SER A 22 8.40 -12.89 -13.85
C SER A 22 8.60 -11.71 -14.80
N ILE A 23 7.56 -10.96 -15.13
CA ILE A 23 7.68 -9.74 -15.94
C ILE A 23 8.55 -8.67 -15.27
N PHE A 24 8.69 -8.68 -13.94
CA PHE A 24 9.51 -7.74 -13.18
C PHE A 24 10.96 -8.19 -13.02
N ASN A 25 11.33 -9.37 -13.53
CA ASN A 25 12.70 -9.90 -13.54
C ASN A 25 13.35 -9.89 -12.13
N GLU A 26 14.52 -9.26 -11.96
CA GLU A 26 15.30 -9.25 -10.72
C GLU A 26 14.65 -8.49 -9.56
N SER A 27 13.75 -7.55 -9.84
CA SER A 27 13.02 -6.81 -8.82
C SER A 27 11.79 -7.56 -8.28
N ALA A 28 11.38 -8.65 -8.94
CA ALA A 28 10.18 -9.41 -8.58
C ALA A 28 10.14 -9.77 -7.10
N GLY A 29 9.02 -9.40 -6.45
CA GLY A 29 8.77 -9.69 -5.04
C GLY A 29 9.38 -8.70 -4.03
N LYS A 30 10.06 -7.63 -4.48
CA LYS A 30 10.77 -6.66 -3.62
C LYS A 30 10.14 -5.27 -3.61
N GLN A 31 9.21 -4.97 -4.50
CA GLN A 31 8.76 -3.61 -4.83
C GLN A 31 7.54 -3.15 -4.02
N CYS A 32 7.04 -3.91 -3.05
CA CYS A 32 5.73 -3.62 -2.41
C CYS A 32 5.62 -2.20 -1.85
N CYS A 33 6.69 -1.66 -1.25
CA CYS A 33 6.69 -0.30 -0.71
C CYS A 33 6.63 0.76 -1.84
N ALA A 34 7.41 0.56 -2.90
CA ALA A 34 7.40 1.44 -4.08
C ALA A 34 6.06 1.39 -4.83
N MET A 35 5.46 0.22 -4.98
CA MET A 35 4.15 0.05 -5.60
C MET A 35 3.01 0.64 -4.74
N ALA A 36 3.13 0.57 -3.41
CA ALA A 36 2.20 1.25 -2.52
C ALA A 36 2.26 2.77 -2.70
N LEU A 37 3.47 3.35 -2.76
CA LEU A 37 3.65 4.77 -3.06
C LEU A 37 3.10 5.13 -4.44
N ALA A 38 3.42 4.37 -5.47
CA ALA A 38 2.92 4.59 -6.83
C ALA A 38 1.38 4.60 -6.88
N THR A 39 0.73 3.74 -6.09
CA THR A 39 -0.73 3.74 -5.98
C THR A 39 -1.26 5.05 -5.39
N ILE A 40 -0.62 5.55 -4.31
CA ILE A 40 -1.01 6.81 -3.67
C ILE A 40 -0.82 7.99 -4.64
N VAL A 41 0.33 8.08 -5.30
CA VAL A 41 0.62 9.12 -6.31
C VAL A 41 -0.43 9.12 -7.42
N TYR A 42 -0.83 7.95 -7.90
CA TYR A 42 -1.81 7.86 -8.99
C TYR A 42 -3.20 8.41 -8.61
N THR A 43 -3.54 8.46 -7.32
CA THR A 43 -4.81 9.08 -6.86
C THR A 43 -4.87 10.58 -7.18
N LEU A 44 -3.72 11.26 -7.30
CA LEU A 44 -3.63 12.68 -7.67
C LEU A 44 -3.90 12.90 -9.16
N LEU A 45 -3.59 11.90 -9.99
CA LEU A 45 -3.75 11.97 -11.44
C LEU A 45 -5.16 11.57 -11.88
N LYS A 46 -5.75 10.60 -11.19
CA LYS A 46 -7.03 10.02 -11.59
C LYS A 46 -7.79 9.43 -10.41
N SER A 47 -9.04 9.84 -10.25
CA SER A 47 -9.93 9.27 -9.22
C SER A 47 -10.06 7.75 -9.37
N PRO A 48 -10.01 6.98 -8.26
CA PRO A 48 -10.20 5.53 -8.24
C PRO A 48 -11.51 5.07 -8.90
N ASN A 49 -12.56 5.90 -8.87
CA ASN A 49 -13.83 5.61 -9.54
C ASN A 49 -13.69 5.33 -11.05
N ASN A 50 -12.60 5.81 -11.66
CA ASN A 50 -12.30 5.67 -13.08
C ASN A 50 -11.19 4.65 -13.36
N TRP A 51 -10.70 3.95 -12.33
CA TRP A 51 -9.65 2.96 -12.50
C TRP A 51 -10.19 1.70 -13.18
N LYS A 52 -9.31 1.10 -13.96
CA LYS A 52 -9.52 -0.15 -14.68
C LYS A 52 -8.39 -1.11 -14.41
N ARG A 53 -8.51 -2.36 -14.83
CA ARG A 53 -7.41 -3.33 -14.74
C ARG A 53 -6.10 -2.78 -15.30
N LEU A 54 -6.14 -2.17 -16.48
CA LEU A 54 -4.96 -1.56 -17.11
C LEU A 54 -4.37 -0.41 -16.28
N THR A 55 -5.18 0.29 -15.51
CA THR A 55 -4.69 1.30 -14.56
C THR A 55 -3.83 0.65 -13.47
N LEU A 56 -4.25 -0.49 -12.93
CA LEU A 56 -3.44 -1.19 -11.93
C LEU A 56 -2.15 -1.76 -12.54
N ASP A 57 -2.21 -2.24 -13.77
CA ASP A 57 -1.03 -2.71 -14.50
C ASP A 57 -0.01 -1.57 -14.71
N GLU A 58 -0.49 -0.37 -15.03
CA GLU A 58 0.32 0.86 -15.14
C GLU A 58 0.93 1.25 -13.78
N ILE A 59 0.16 1.21 -12.71
CA ILE A 59 0.63 1.50 -11.34
C ILE A 59 1.75 0.52 -10.94
N LEU A 60 1.59 -0.77 -11.18
CA LEU A 60 2.62 -1.77 -10.88
C LEU A 60 3.90 -1.50 -11.69
N SER A 61 3.78 -1.19 -12.96
CA SER A 61 4.92 -0.89 -13.83
C SER A 61 5.69 0.34 -13.37
N ASN A 62 4.99 1.44 -13.07
CA ASN A 62 5.62 2.66 -12.55
C ASN A 62 6.22 2.46 -11.16
N GLY A 63 5.59 1.65 -10.31
CA GLY A 63 6.13 1.27 -9.00
C GLY A 63 7.43 0.46 -9.11
N ASP A 64 7.54 -0.42 -10.10
CA ASP A 64 8.76 -1.18 -10.39
C ASP A 64 9.88 -0.26 -10.92
N ASP A 65 9.58 0.64 -11.84
CA ASP A 65 10.53 1.62 -12.36
C ASP A 65 11.04 2.54 -11.25
N PHE A 66 10.14 2.98 -10.37
CA PHE A 66 10.50 3.78 -9.20
C PHE A 66 11.38 2.99 -8.22
N TYR A 67 11.06 1.73 -7.92
CA TYR A 67 11.91 0.85 -7.12
C TYR A 67 13.32 0.77 -7.67
N LYS A 68 13.47 0.49 -8.96
CA LYS A 68 14.75 0.41 -9.65
C LYS A 68 15.54 1.72 -9.57
N SER A 69 14.87 2.86 -9.76
CA SER A 69 15.53 4.16 -9.67
C SER A 69 16.05 4.44 -8.27
N VAL A 70 15.29 4.16 -7.22
CA VAL A 70 15.76 4.29 -5.82
C VAL A 70 16.97 3.40 -5.56
N CYS A 71 16.94 2.14 -5.99
CA CYS A 71 18.05 1.21 -5.84
C CYS A 71 19.33 1.66 -6.58
N CYS A 72 19.20 2.41 -7.67
CA CYS A 72 20.34 2.91 -8.44
C CYS A 72 21.01 4.17 -7.85
N ILE A 73 20.27 4.98 -7.07
CA ILE A 73 20.78 6.25 -6.52
C ILE A 73 21.87 5.99 -5.49
N ASP A 74 21.61 5.12 -4.53
CA ASP A 74 22.57 4.72 -3.51
C ASP A 74 22.38 3.26 -3.11
N PRO A 75 23.04 2.32 -3.82
CA PRO A 75 22.92 0.90 -3.52
C PRO A 75 23.36 0.54 -2.09
N SER A 76 24.18 1.35 -1.43
CA SER A 76 24.67 1.08 -0.07
C SER A 76 23.57 1.25 0.99
N LEU A 77 22.52 1.99 0.68
CA LEU A 77 21.36 2.20 1.58
C LEU A 77 20.29 1.12 1.42
N ILE A 78 20.44 0.26 0.42
CA ILE A 78 19.47 -0.82 0.18
C ILE A 78 19.86 -2.02 1.06
N PRO A 79 18.96 -2.54 1.88
CA PRO A 79 19.20 -3.76 2.65
C PRO A 79 19.55 -4.94 1.73
N ASP A 80 20.35 -5.89 2.21
CA ASP A 80 20.72 -7.11 1.46
C ASP A 80 19.49 -7.89 0.96
N SER A 81 18.36 -7.80 1.68
CA SER A 81 17.10 -8.38 1.25
C SER A 81 16.50 -7.74 -0.01
N GLY A 82 16.93 -6.52 -0.36
CA GLY A 82 16.36 -5.71 -1.43
C GLY A 82 15.00 -5.06 -1.09
N TYR A 83 14.46 -5.27 0.12
CA TYR A 83 13.18 -4.65 0.51
C TYR A 83 13.40 -3.20 0.92
N LEU A 84 12.66 -2.29 0.30
CA LEU A 84 12.65 -0.88 0.67
C LEU A 84 11.65 -0.62 1.81
N LEU A 85 12.07 0.29 2.70
CA LEU A 85 11.20 0.95 3.68
C LEU A 85 10.97 2.39 3.21
N ILE A 86 9.95 3.05 3.77
CA ILE A 86 9.62 4.44 3.43
C ILE A 86 10.84 5.36 3.59
N ARG A 87 11.61 5.21 4.66
CA ARG A 87 12.85 5.98 4.89
C ARG A 87 13.91 5.83 3.77
N ASN A 88 13.88 4.75 2.98
CA ASN A 88 14.80 4.61 1.86
C ASN A 88 14.48 5.59 0.73
N PHE A 89 13.27 6.16 0.70
CA PHE A 89 12.90 7.20 -0.26
C PHE A 89 13.55 8.55 0.06
N ASP A 90 14.12 8.74 1.26
CA ASP A 90 14.86 9.95 1.64
C ASP A 90 16.07 10.22 0.74
N VAL A 91 16.59 9.18 0.05
CA VAL A 91 17.67 9.33 -0.94
C VAL A 91 17.28 10.24 -2.10
N LEU A 92 15.98 10.37 -2.37
CA LEU A 92 15.48 11.24 -3.43
C LEU A 92 15.67 12.73 -3.11
N LYS A 93 15.73 13.10 -1.83
CA LYS A 93 15.95 14.44 -1.24
C LYS A 93 15.10 15.58 -1.79
N ASN A 94 14.58 15.43 -2.99
CA ASN A 94 13.82 16.40 -3.78
C ASN A 94 12.74 15.65 -4.58
N ASP A 95 12.29 16.29 -5.64
CA ASP A 95 11.27 15.74 -6.53
C ASP A 95 11.73 14.45 -7.19
N PHE A 96 10.82 13.52 -7.33
CA PHE A 96 10.99 12.29 -8.10
C PHE A 96 10.02 12.26 -9.29
N LEU A 97 10.40 11.53 -10.34
CA LEU A 97 9.55 11.36 -11.51
C LEU A 97 8.73 10.06 -11.39
N MET A 98 7.43 10.18 -11.59
CA MET A 98 6.51 9.07 -11.70
C MET A 98 5.36 9.45 -12.63
N TYR A 99 4.92 8.53 -13.49
CA TYR A 99 3.88 8.82 -14.50
C TYR A 99 4.22 10.02 -15.40
N SER A 100 5.50 10.27 -15.65
CA SER A 100 6.03 11.44 -16.41
C SER A 100 5.77 12.80 -15.76
N GLU A 101 5.42 12.85 -14.48
CA GLU A 101 5.25 14.05 -13.67
C GLU A 101 6.21 14.06 -12.49
N ALA A 102 6.51 15.26 -11.98
CA ALA A 102 7.37 15.45 -10.83
C ALA A 102 6.52 15.52 -9.55
N PHE A 103 6.93 14.78 -8.54
CA PHE A 103 6.30 14.75 -7.22
C PHE A 103 7.36 14.83 -6.14
N SER A 104 6.98 15.32 -4.97
CA SER A 104 7.78 15.20 -3.75
C SER A 104 6.97 14.55 -2.63
N ILE A 105 7.67 13.89 -1.69
CA ILE A 105 7.05 13.32 -0.50
C ILE A 105 7.33 14.28 0.65
N ASP A 106 6.28 14.82 1.26
CA ASP A 106 6.38 15.42 2.57
C ASP A 106 6.16 14.32 3.61
N TYR A 107 7.25 13.94 4.27
CA TYR A 107 7.17 13.13 5.48
C TYR A 107 6.65 14.06 6.58
N ALA A 108 5.35 14.08 6.79
CA ALA A 108 4.77 14.85 7.88
C ALA A 108 5.61 14.61 9.14
N ASN A 109 5.94 15.67 9.88
CA ASN A 109 6.71 15.58 11.15
C ASN A 109 5.98 14.80 12.26
N GLU A 110 5.00 14.02 11.88
CA GLU A 110 4.19 13.18 12.73
C GLU A 110 4.86 11.83 12.95
N PRO A 111 4.84 11.32 14.17
CA PRO A 111 5.41 10.02 14.46
C PRO A 111 4.63 8.91 13.73
N THR A 112 5.34 7.91 13.20
CA THR A 112 4.75 6.66 12.70
C THR A 112 3.78 6.08 13.73
N ILE A 113 2.59 5.70 13.30
CA ILE A 113 1.64 4.96 14.15
C ILE A 113 2.12 3.53 14.27
N PHE A 114 2.19 3.04 15.51
CA PHE A 114 2.49 1.63 15.80
C PHE A 114 1.31 0.96 16.47
N GLY A 115 1.19 -0.33 16.22
CA GLY A 115 0.18 -1.06 16.93
C GLY A 115 0.22 -2.56 16.68
N SER A 116 -0.83 -3.21 17.14
CA SER A 116 -1.07 -4.63 16.96
C SER A 116 -2.33 -4.85 16.15
N LEU A 117 -2.31 -5.87 15.29
CA LEU A 117 -3.48 -6.33 14.56
C LEU A 117 -4.52 -7.02 15.47
N MET A 118 -4.22 -7.22 16.74
CA MET A 118 -5.16 -7.78 17.72
C MET A 118 -6.30 -6.81 18.02
N ASP A 119 -7.50 -7.35 18.22
CA ASP A 119 -8.68 -6.54 18.57
C ASP A 119 -8.70 -6.08 20.04
N LYS A 120 -7.95 -6.77 20.90
CA LYS A 120 -7.86 -6.46 22.34
C LYS A 120 -6.41 -6.27 22.71
N MET A 121 -6.13 -5.12 23.31
CA MET A 121 -4.82 -4.77 23.82
C MET A 121 -4.75 -5.00 25.32
N ASN A 122 -3.59 -5.43 25.80
CA ASN A 122 -3.29 -5.38 27.21
C ASN A 122 -3.25 -3.90 27.66
N LYS A 123 -3.89 -3.57 28.77
CA LYS A 123 -4.03 -2.19 29.29
C LYS A 123 -2.72 -1.45 29.57
N THR A 124 -1.58 -2.10 29.38
CA THR A 124 -0.24 -1.58 29.67
C THR A 124 0.54 -1.17 28.40
N GLU A 125 0.03 -1.40 27.20
CA GLU A 125 0.74 -1.07 25.97
C GLU A 125 0.23 0.22 25.33
N ILE A 126 1.17 1.12 24.99
CA ILE A 126 0.91 2.37 24.24
C ILE A 126 0.85 2.04 22.74
N SER A 127 0.13 1.00 22.37
CA SER A 127 -0.05 0.62 20.98
C SER A 127 -1.52 0.72 20.58
N LEU A 128 -1.79 1.09 19.34
CA LEU A 128 -3.15 1.23 18.83
C LEU A 128 -3.62 -0.07 18.18
N THR A 129 -4.91 -0.39 18.32
CA THR A 129 -5.53 -1.35 17.40
C THR A 129 -5.44 -0.80 15.99
N LEU A 130 -5.42 -1.67 14.97
CA LEU A 130 -5.35 -1.20 13.58
C LEU A 130 -6.50 -0.26 13.23
N GLN A 131 -7.71 -0.54 13.71
CA GLN A 131 -8.85 0.35 13.49
C GLN A 131 -8.62 1.75 14.06
N ASN A 132 -8.08 1.87 15.28
CA ASN A 132 -7.77 3.17 15.87
C ASN A 132 -6.62 3.86 15.16
N GLY A 133 -5.62 3.11 14.67
CA GLY A 133 -4.55 3.64 13.84
C GLY A 133 -5.06 4.22 12.51
N LEU A 134 -5.99 3.52 11.85
CA LEU A 134 -6.62 4.01 10.61
C LEU A 134 -7.49 5.25 10.87
N ILE A 135 -8.21 5.30 12.00
CA ILE A 135 -8.97 6.50 12.40
C ILE A 135 -8.01 7.67 12.58
N ALA A 136 -6.94 7.50 13.35
CA ALA A 136 -5.94 8.55 13.58
C ALA A 136 -5.28 9.03 12.27
N LEU A 137 -4.97 8.11 11.35
CA LEU A 137 -4.46 8.48 10.03
C LEU A 137 -5.45 9.40 9.29
N PHE A 138 -6.70 8.96 9.14
CA PHE A 138 -7.68 9.66 8.32
C PHE A 138 -8.35 10.88 8.97
N GLU A 139 -8.02 11.19 10.23
CA GLU A 139 -8.40 12.47 10.87
C GLU A 139 -7.66 13.65 10.24
N ASN A 140 -6.39 13.47 9.84
CA ASN A 140 -5.54 14.55 9.37
C ASN A 140 -4.95 14.32 7.98
N TYR A 141 -4.91 13.09 7.49
CA TYR A 141 -4.27 12.71 6.23
C TYR A 141 -5.19 11.87 5.36
N THR A 142 -4.90 11.84 4.08
CA THR A 142 -5.69 11.08 3.09
C THR A 142 -5.04 9.78 2.67
N ALA A 143 -3.77 9.55 3.00
CA ALA A 143 -3.04 8.35 2.59
C ALA A 143 -1.95 7.95 3.59
N GLY A 144 -1.65 6.67 3.60
CA GLY A 144 -0.56 6.09 4.36
C GLY A 144 -0.08 4.76 3.79
N ILE A 145 1.10 4.34 4.23
CA ILE A 145 1.64 3.01 3.95
C ILE A 145 1.57 2.18 5.22
N LEU A 146 0.79 1.11 5.16
CA LEU A 146 0.67 0.11 6.20
C LEU A 146 1.73 -0.96 5.98
N ILE A 147 2.54 -1.24 7.00
CA ILE A 147 3.54 -2.31 6.96
C ILE A 147 3.21 -3.35 8.04
N ALA A 148 3.04 -4.59 7.63
CA ALA A 148 2.83 -5.73 8.51
C ALA A 148 3.39 -6.99 7.86
N GLN A 149 4.03 -7.88 8.64
CA GLN A 149 4.63 -9.13 8.15
C GLN A 149 5.60 -8.92 6.97
N SER A 150 6.43 -7.89 7.02
CA SER A 150 7.36 -7.52 5.94
C SER A 150 6.68 -7.22 4.59
N LYS A 151 5.39 -6.89 4.61
CA LYS A 151 4.60 -6.48 3.44
C LYS A 151 4.16 -5.04 3.60
N SER A 152 4.21 -4.28 2.52
CA SER A 152 3.73 -2.91 2.46
C SER A 152 2.46 -2.83 1.62
N PHE A 153 1.48 -2.08 2.13
CA PHE A 153 0.18 -1.86 1.51
C PHE A 153 -0.11 -0.36 1.47
N ALA A 154 -0.78 0.12 0.44
CA ALA A 154 -1.32 1.47 0.46
C ALA A 154 -2.73 1.46 1.09
N VAL A 155 -2.97 2.41 1.98
CA VAL A 155 -4.30 2.74 2.48
C VAL A 155 -4.57 4.21 2.19
N PHE A 156 -5.71 4.53 1.60
CA PHE A 156 -6.02 5.91 1.24
C PHE A 156 -7.52 6.18 1.24
N LYS A 157 -7.86 7.47 1.35
CA LYS A 157 -9.23 7.97 1.29
C LYS A 157 -9.37 8.91 0.09
N VAL A 158 -10.40 8.69 -0.71
CA VAL A 158 -10.82 9.61 -1.77
C VAL A 158 -12.32 9.82 -1.62
N GLU A 159 -12.71 11.09 -1.48
CA GLU A 159 -14.08 11.47 -1.13
C GLU A 159 -14.54 10.74 0.15
N GLU A 160 -15.66 10.03 0.12
CA GLU A 160 -16.21 9.29 1.27
C GLU A 160 -15.86 7.79 1.24
N LYS A 161 -14.93 7.36 0.38
CA LYS A 161 -14.52 5.96 0.24
C LYS A 161 -13.09 5.75 0.74
N PHE A 162 -12.87 4.57 1.29
CA PHE A 162 -11.57 4.10 1.76
C PHE A 162 -11.06 3.00 0.85
N TYR A 163 -9.76 2.96 0.64
CA TYR A 163 -9.16 2.03 -0.30
C TYR A 163 -7.98 1.31 0.34
N PHE A 164 -7.86 0.04 0.00
CA PHE A 164 -6.71 -0.81 0.32
C PHE A 164 -6.10 -1.31 -0.97
N ALA A 165 -4.79 -1.10 -1.16
CA ALA A 165 -4.06 -1.60 -2.32
C ALA A 165 -2.98 -2.60 -1.88
N ASP A 166 -2.98 -3.75 -2.52
CA ASP A 166 -2.04 -4.85 -2.28
C ASP A 166 -1.41 -5.30 -3.61
N SER A 167 -0.09 -5.10 -3.73
CA SER A 167 0.68 -5.51 -4.91
C SER A 167 1.06 -6.99 -4.90
N HIS A 168 0.84 -7.70 -3.79
CA HIS A 168 1.12 -9.12 -3.68
C HIS A 168 0.08 -9.99 -4.42
N SER A 169 0.33 -11.30 -4.47
CA SER A 169 -0.63 -12.23 -5.02
C SER A 169 -1.89 -12.33 -4.17
N CYS A 170 -3.01 -11.84 -4.69
CA CYS A 170 -4.31 -11.81 -4.04
C CYS A 170 -5.33 -12.65 -4.81
N GLY A 171 -6.17 -13.37 -4.06
CA GLY A 171 -7.28 -14.12 -4.62
C GLY A 171 -8.45 -13.23 -5.07
N PRO A 172 -9.54 -13.84 -5.55
CA PRO A 172 -10.68 -13.13 -6.12
C PRO A 172 -11.38 -12.14 -5.17
N LYS A 173 -11.19 -12.31 -3.88
CA LYS A 173 -11.74 -11.44 -2.83
C LYS A 173 -10.67 -10.65 -2.06
N GLY A 174 -9.44 -10.60 -2.56
CA GLY A 174 -8.35 -9.84 -1.96
C GLY A 174 -7.60 -10.52 -0.81
N ALA A 175 -7.92 -11.77 -0.47
CA ALA A 175 -7.10 -12.52 0.50
C ALA A 175 -5.81 -13.00 -0.18
N SER A 176 -4.74 -13.14 0.62
CA SER A 176 -3.46 -13.68 0.14
C SER A 176 -3.67 -15.01 -0.58
N ALA A 177 -3.06 -15.16 -1.75
CA ALA A 177 -3.10 -16.36 -2.57
C ALA A 177 -1.68 -16.88 -2.85
N SER A 178 -1.58 -18.14 -3.32
CA SER A 178 -0.29 -18.64 -3.80
C SER A 178 0.22 -17.82 -4.99
N ALA A 179 1.55 -17.73 -5.15
CA ALA A 179 2.18 -16.90 -6.17
C ALA A 179 1.67 -17.16 -7.59
N ASN A 180 1.25 -18.39 -7.89
CA ASN A 180 0.80 -18.77 -9.24
C ASN A 180 -0.69 -18.53 -9.52
N ASN A 181 -1.48 -18.10 -8.53
CA ASN A 181 -2.95 -18.10 -8.63
C ASN A 181 -3.61 -16.75 -8.30
N GLY A 182 -2.84 -15.72 -8.03
CA GLY A 182 -3.35 -14.41 -7.64
C GLY A 182 -2.83 -13.28 -8.50
N THR A 183 -3.43 -12.11 -8.33
CA THR A 183 -2.98 -10.85 -8.92
C THR A 183 -3.04 -9.75 -7.88
N SER A 184 -2.33 -8.64 -8.12
CA SER A 184 -2.50 -7.42 -7.35
C SER A 184 -3.96 -6.94 -7.36
N CYS A 185 -4.37 -6.22 -6.32
CA CYS A 185 -5.72 -5.68 -6.24
C CYS A 185 -5.79 -4.34 -5.51
N VAL A 186 -6.86 -3.61 -5.80
CA VAL A 186 -7.33 -2.49 -4.99
C VAL A 186 -8.76 -2.80 -4.54
N ILE A 187 -9.03 -2.58 -3.26
CA ILE A 187 -10.34 -2.82 -2.65
C ILE A 187 -10.89 -1.49 -2.17
N GLU A 188 -12.07 -1.14 -2.65
CA GLU A 188 -12.88 -0.03 -2.18
C GLU A 188 -13.73 -0.49 -0.99
N CYS A 189 -13.76 0.30 0.07
CA CYS A 189 -14.47 0.06 1.32
C CYS A 189 -15.38 1.25 1.66
N ASP A 190 -16.59 0.96 2.12
CA ASP A 190 -17.56 1.99 2.48
C ASP A 190 -17.30 2.60 3.87
N SER A 191 -16.39 2.02 4.67
CA SER A 191 -16.06 2.50 6.01
C SER A 191 -14.66 2.09 6.46
N ILE A 192 -14.12 2.79 7.47
CA ILE A 192 -12.87 2.40 8.14
C ILE A 192 -12.99 1.01 8.78
N ALA A 193 -14.14 0.65 9.31
CA ALA A 193 -14.36 -0.68 9.90
C ALA A 193 -14.21 -1.79 8.84
N GLU A 194 -14.74 -1.57 7.63
CA GLU A 194 -14.56 -2.50 6.52
C GLU A 194 -13.10 -2.52 6.03
N LEU A 195 -12.46 -1.35 5.91
CA LEU A 195 -11.03 -1.25 5.59
C LEU A 195 -10.17 -2.04 6.59
N ASN A 196 -10.42 -1.87 7.90
CA ASN A 196 -9.74 -2.63 8.95
C ASN A 196 -9.92 -4.14 8.77
N ARG A 197 -11.13 -4.60 8.46
CA ARG A 197 -11.43 -6.01 8.18
C ARG A 197 -10.62 -6.53 6.97
N ILE A 198 -10.54 -5.75 5.90
CA ILE A 198 -9.77 -6.09 4.69
C ILE A 198 -8.28 -6.15 5.00
N CYS A 199 -7.71 -5.17 5.69
CA CYS A 199 -6.30 -5.15 6.08
C CYS A 199 -5.93 -6.38 6.93
N LYS A 200 -6.74 -6.71 7.94
CA LYS A 200 -6.53 -7.90 8.79
C LYS A 200 -6.58 -9.20 7.99
N ARG A 201 -7.47 -9.28 7.03
CA ARG A 201 -7.59 -10.45 6.16
C ARG A 201 -6.39 -10.63 5.24
N ALA A 202 -5.79 -9.54 4.75
CA ALA A 202 -4.58 -9.57 3.93
C ALA A 202 -3.34 -10.00 4.72
N THR A 203 -3.31 -9.71 6.03
CA THR A 203 -2.17 -10.00 6.90
C THR A 203 -2.28 -11.33 7.67
N SER A 204 -3.43 -11.98 7.69
CA SER A 204 -3.72 -13.36 8.15
C SER A 204 -3.18 -13.84 9.51
N SER A 205 -2.71 -12.95 10.41
CA SER A 205 -2.15 -13.35 11.71
C SER A 205 -2.63 -12.47 12.85
N ALA A 206 -3.07 -13.09 13.95
CA ALA A 206 -3.63 -12.40 15.10
C ALA A 206 -2.60 -11.64 15.96
N ASN A 207 -1.31 -11.97 15.89
CA ASN A 207 -0.26 -11.45 16.79
C ASN A 207 0.80 -10.61 16.04
N VAL A 208 0.44 -9.96 14.96
CA VAL A 208 1.38 -9.17 14.16
C VAL A 208 1.33 -7.71 14.60
N GLN A 209 2.50 -7.14 14.80
CA GLN A 209 2.67 -5.69 14.90
C GLN A 209 2.55 -5.06 13.52
N TYR A 210 2.04 -3.85 13.48
CA TYR A 210 2.02 -3.03 12.26
C TYR A 210 2.68 -1.67 12.51
N THR A 211 3.13 -1.06 11.44
CA THR A 211 3.40 0.38 11.35
C THR A 211 2.51 0.99 10.29
N LEU A 212 2.14 2.23 10.49
CA LEU A 212 1.33 3.00 9.57
C LEU A 212 1.95 4.39 9.45
N ASP A 213 2.57 4.66 8.32
CA ASP A 213 3.26 5.90 8.02
C ASP A 213 2.36 6.81 7.18
N TYR A 214 2.25 8.07 7.59
CA TYR A 214 1.54 9.10 6.83
C TYR A 214 2.29 9.39 5.53
N ILE A 215 1.57 9.57 4.45
CA ILE A 215 2.13 9.96 3.15
C ILE A 215 1.40 11.19 2.65
N VAL A 216 2.13 12.27 2.45
CA VAL A 216 1.67 13.47 1.78
C VAL A 216 2.50 13.64 0.50
N ILE A 217 1.83 13.71 -0.63
CA ILE A 217 2.46 13.95 -1.93
C ILE A 217 2.16 15.39 -2.35
N ILE A 218 3.20 16.09 -2.79
CA ILE A 218 3.16 17.48 -3.27
C ILE A 218 3.55 17.49 -4.74
#